data_0a907ec7a8006099a208a548998e84f0
#
_entry.id   0a907ec7a8006099a208a548998e84f0
#
_cell.length_a   1.000
_cell.length_b   1.000
_cell.length_c   1.000
_cell.angle_alpha   90.00
_cell.angle_beta   90.00
_cell.angle_gamma   90.00
#
_symmetry.space_group_name_H-M   'P 1'
#
loop_
_entity.id
_entity.type
_entity.pdbx_description
1 polymer ?
#
loop_
_entity_poly.entity_id
_entity_poly.type
_entity_poly.pdbx_seq_one_letter_code
_entity_poly.pdbx_strand_id
1 'polypeptide(L)'
;MGVSITPAENLVRGVLEGNRLLLARTISRVENQAQDAHAILAALYPHTGHGHIIGVTGAPGTGKSTLVTSLAQSYRQAGLTVGIVAIDPTSPFTGGALLGDRVRMRVLAGDTGVFVRS
;
A
#
# COMPACT_ATOMS: atom_id res chain seq x y z
N MET A 1 -14.32 9.56 -31.43
CA MET A 1 -15.45 9.29 -30.58
C MET A 1 -14.98 8.79 -29.23
N GLY A 2 -14.98 9.63 -28.23
CA GLY A 2 -14.48 9.27 -26.92
C GLY A 2 -15.57 8.64 -26.07
N VAL A 3 -15.31 7.45 -25.56
CA VAL A 3 -16.10 6.92 -24.46
C VAL A 3 -15.60 7.59 -23.20
N SER A 4 -16.46 8.30 -22.50
CA SER A 4 -16.11 8.91 -21.21
C SER A 4 -15.79 7.81 -20.22
N ILE A 5 -14.56 7.85 -19.70
CA ILE A 5 -14.16 6.95 -18.61
C ILE A 5 -14.55 7.63 -17.30
N THR A 6 -15.29 6.93 -16.45
CA THR A 6 -15.62 7.46 -15.13
C THR A 6 -14.36 7.56 -14.27
N PRO A 7 -14.33 8.43 -13.25
CA PRO A 7 -13.21 8.49 -12.32
C PRO A 7 -12.88 7.12 -11.69
N ALA A 8 -13.92 6.35 -11.35
CA ALA A 8 -13.73 5.01 -10.79
C ALA A 8 -13.05 4.07 -11.78
N GLU A 9 -13.48 4.07 -13.04
CA GLU A 9 -12.88 3.24 -14.10
C GLU A 9 -11.42 3.63 -14.34
N ASN A 10 -11.12 4.92 -14.32
CA ASN A 10 -9.76 5.41 -14.48
C ASN A 10 -8.85 4.92 -13.35
N LEU A 11 -9.35 4.94 -12.11
CA LEU A 11 -8.59 4.43 -10.96
C LEU A 11 -8.34 2.93 -11.08
N VAL A 12 -9.36 2.17 -11.44
CA VAL A 12 -9.21 0.71 -11.61
C VAL A 12 -8.17 0.41 -12.68
N ARG A 13 -8.24 1.08 -13.81
CA ARG A 13 -7.27 0.91 -14.89
C ARG A 13 -5.87 1.24 -14.42
N GLY A 14 -5.70 2.34 -13.71
CA GLY A 14 -4.40 2.76 -13.21
C GLY A 14 -3.79 1.75 -12.25
N VAL A 15 -4.59 1.18 -11.36
CA VAL A 15 -4.13 0.14 -10.43
C VAL A 15 -3.65 -1.09 -11.21
N LEU A 16 -4.42 -1.54 -12.19
CA LEU A 16 -4.08 -2.72 -12.99
C LEU A 16 -2.83 -2.50 -13.86
N GLU A 17 -2.58 -1.26 -14.26
CA GLU A 17 -1.39 -0.89 -15.03
C GLU A 17 -0.16 -0.65 -14.15
N GLY A 18 -0.30 -0.73 -12.84
CA GLY A 18 0.81 -0.49 -11.92
C GLY A 18 1.12 0.99 -11.66
N ASN A 19 0.16 1.88 -11.89
CA ASN A 19 0.34 3.30 -11.66
C ASN A 19 0.27 3.59 -10.16
N ARG A 20 1.39 4.01 -9.58
CA ARG A 20 1.51 4.20 -8.13
C ARG A 20 0.64 5.35 -7.61
N LEU A 21 0.55 6.44 -8.36
CA LEU A 21 -0.26 7.58 -7.97
C LEU A 21 -1.74 7.20 -7.94
N LEU A 22 -2.20 6.49 -8.95
CA LEU A 22 -3.60 6.05 -9.02
C LEU A 22 -3.90 4.97 -7.99
N LEU A 23 -2.93 4.11 -7.67
CA LEU A 23 -3.07 3.16 -6.56
C LEU A 23 -3.25 3.91 -5.23
N ALA A 24 -2.43 4.92 -4.96
CA ALA A 24 -2.55 5.70 -3.73
C ALA A 24 -3.90 6.42 -3.65
N ARG A 25 -4.37 6.98 -4.75
CA ARG A 25 -5.69 7.63 -4.80
C ARG A 25 -6.82 6.65 -4.58
N THR A 26 -6.70 5.45 -5.15
CA THR A 26 -7.69 4.38 -4.97
C THR A 26 -7.79 3.97 -3.51
N ILE A 27 -6.65 3.77 -2.85
CA ILE A 27 -6.63 3.43 -1.43
C ILE A 27 -7.28 4.53 -0.61
N SER A 28 -6.99 5.79 -0.90
CA SER A 28 -7.61 6.92 -0.19
C SER A 28 -9.13 6.94 -0.35
N ARG A 29 -9.63 6.67 -1.54
CA ARG A 29 -11.08 6.66 -1.78
C ARG A 29 -11.76 5.52 -1.03
N VAL A 30 -11.14 4.35 -1.01
CA VAL A 30 -11.67 3.20 -0.27
C VAL A 30 -11.62 3.48 1.24
N GLU A 31 -10.51 4.00 1.73
CA GLU A 31 -10.31 4.32 3.14
C GLU A 31 -11.31 5.37 3.62
N ASN A 32 -11.60 6.37 2.80
CA ASN A 32 -12.55 7.43 3.11
C ASN A 32 -13.99 7.04 2.79
N GLN A 33 -14.24 5.80 2.43
CA GLN A 33 -15.58 5.30 2.11
C GLN A 33 -16.29 6.17 1.07
N ALA A 34 -15.56 6.55 0.02
CA ALA A 34 -16.12 7.30 -1.08
C ALA A 34 -17.30 6.55 -1.69
N GLN A 35 -18.20 7.28 -2.32
CA GLN A 35 -19.44 6.72 -2.85
C GLN A 35 -19.19 5.58 -3.84
N ASP A 36 -18.12 5.65 -4.61
CA ASP A 36 -17.74 4.66 -5.61
C ASP A 36 -16.77 3.58 -5.10
N ALA A 37 -16.44 3.58 -3.80
CA ALA A 37 -15.47 2.64 -3.24
C ALA A 37 -15.86 1.18 -3.46
N HIS A 38 -17.13 0.88 -3.25
CA HIS A 38 -17.63 -0.48 -3.43
C HIS A 38 -17.51 -0.95 -4.88
N ALA A 39 -17.85 -0.09 -5.82
CA ALA A 39 -17.73 -0.39 -7.25
C ALA A 39 -16.26 -0.60 -7.66
N ILE A 40 -15.35 0.21 -7.12
CA ILE A 40 -13.92 0.07 -7.36
C ILE A 40 -13.42 -1.29 -6.86
N LEU A 41 -13.77 -1.64 -5.63
CA LEU A 41 -13.37 -2.92 -5.05
C LEU A 41 -13.94 -4.10 -5.82
N ALA A 42 -15.21 -4.01 -6.23
CA ALA A 42 -15.83 -5.07 -7.02
C ALA A 42 -15.13 -5.25 -8.37
N ALA A 43 -14.71 -4.17 -9.01
CA ALA A 43 -14.02 -4.22 -10.29
C ALA A 43 -12.59 -4.79 -10.15
N LEU A 44 -11.92 -4.54 -9.03
CA LEU A 44 -10.57 -5.03 -8.79
C LEU A 44 -10.54 -6.48 -8.32
N TYR A 45 -11.59 -6.95 -7.67
CA TYR A 45 -11.63 -8.25 -7.01
C TYR A 45 -11.24 -9.42 -7.93
N PRO A 46 -11.71 -9.50 -9.19
CA PRO A 46 -11.33 -10.62 -10.07
C PRO A 46 -9.84 -10.69 -10.38
N HIS A 47 -9.11 -9.60 -10.18
CA HIS A 47 -7.68 -9.50 -10.44
C HIS A 47 -6.82 -9.75 -9.20
N THR A 48 -7.46 -10.05 -8.06
CA THR A 48 -6.77 -10.31 -6.80
C THR A 48 -6.53 -11.81 -6.61
N GLY A 49 -5.93 -12.16 -5.47
CA GLY A 49 -5.72 -13.56 -5.11
C GLY A 49 -4.36 -14.11 -5.51
N HIS A 50 -3.51 -13.32 -6.14
CA HIS A 50 -2.18 -13.75 -6.57
C HIS A 50 -1.06 -13.31 -5.62
N GLY A 51 -1.33 -12.30 -4.79
CA GLY A 51 -0.34 -11.80 -3.85
C GLY A 51 -0.29 -12.65 -2.59
N HIS A 52 0.91 -12.78 -2.05
CA HIS A 52 1.10 -13.40 -0.73
C HIS A 52 1.01 -12.30 0.33
N ILE A 53 0.10 -12.43 1.26
CA ILE A 53 -0.14 -11.43 2.29
C ILE A 53 0.53 -11.88 3.58
N ILE A 54 1.38 -11.02 4.13
CA ILE A 54 2.08 -11.27 5.38
C ILE A 54 1.66 -10.21 6.38
N GLY A 55 1.09 -10.65 7.50
CA GLY A 55 0.78 -9.76 8.61
C GLY A 55 1.95 -9.70 9.59
N VAL A 56 2.39 -8.49 9.91
CA VAL A 56 3.43 -8.27 10.92
C VAL A 56 2.82 -7.45 12.04
N THR A 57 2.83 -7.99 13.23
CA THR A 57 2.26 -7.34 14.40
C THR A 57 3.27 -7.38 15.56
N GLY A 58 3.10 -6.48 16.50
CA GLY A 58 3.96 -6.39 17.65
C GLY A 58 3.89 -5.00 18.29
N ALA A 59 4.34 -4.90 19.52
CA ALA A 59 4.36 -3.64 20.23
C ALA A 59 5.38 -2.67 19.60
N PRO A 60 5.19 -1.35 19.75
CA PRO A 60 6.19 -0.38 19.31
C PRO A 60 7.54 -0.67 19.94
N GLY A 61 8.61 -0.47 19.18
CA GLY A 61 9.97 -0.67 19.69
C GLY A 61 10.47 -2.11 19.69
N THR A 62 9.70 -3.06 19.15
CA THR A 62 10.11 -4.47 19.09
C THR A 62 10.90 -4.82 17.84
N GLY A 63 11.18 -3.85 16.98
CA GLY A 63 11.93 -4.08 15.74
C GLY A 63 11.10 -4.53 14.55
N LYS A 64 9.76 -4.42 14.62
CA LYS A 64 8.91 -4.86 13.51
C LYS A 64 9.14 -4.09 12.21
N SER A 65 9.42 -2.79 12.28
CA SER A 65 9.72 -1.99 11.09
C SER A 65 11.04 -2.42 10.45
N THR A 66 12.03 -2.79 11.26
CA THR A 66 13.28 -3.33 10.77
C THR A 66 13.05 -4.67 10.07
N LEU A 67 12.21 -5.53 10.67
CA LEU A 67 11.85 -6.81 10.07
C LEU A 67 11.14 -6.62 8.73
N VAL A 68 10.16 -5.72 8.68
CA VAL A 68 9.40 -5.44 7.44
C VAL A 68 10.34 -4.94 6.34
N THR A 69 11.26 -4.03 6.68
CA THR A 69 12.24 -3.52 5.72
C THR A 69 13.14 -4.64 5.20
N SER A 70 13.63 -5.51 6.07
CA SER A 70 14.49 -6.64 5.67
C SER A 70 13.73 -7.63 4.80
N LEU A 71 12.48 -7.93 5.13
CA LEU A 71 11.64 -8.79 4.31
C LEU A 71 11.42 -8.20 2.93
N ALA A 72 11.08 -6.92 2.86
CA ALA A 72 10.86 -6.24 1.60
C ALA A 72 12.11 -6.28 0.72
N GLN A 73 13.27 -6.02 1.29
CA GLN A 73 14.53 -6.06 0.58
C GLN A 73 14.82 -7.48 0.04
N SER A 74 14.58 -8.51 0.85
CA SER A 74 14.75 -9.89 0.43
C SER A 74 13.85 -10.26 -0.74
N TYR A 75 12.60 -9.89 -0.68
CA TYR A 75 11.66 -10.14 -1.77
C TYR A 75 12.03 -9.37 -3.04
N ARG A 76 12.52 -8.14 -2.89
CA ARG A 76 12.98 -7.36 -4.05
C ARG A 76 14.21 -8.00 -4.69
N GLN A 77 15.13 -8.52 -3.90
CA GLN A 77 16.29 -9.26 -4.41
C GLN A 77 15.88 -10.53 -5.16
N ALA A 78 14.77 -11.13 -4.78
CA ALA A 78 14.20 -12.29 -5.45
C ALA A 78 13.40 -11.91 -6.72
N GLY A 79 13.33 -10.64 -7.08
CA GLY A 79 12.63 -10.18 -8.27
C GLY A 79 11.13 -9.94 -8.06
N LEU A 80 10.66 -9.94 -6.83
CA LEU A 80 9.25 -9.75 -6.52
C LEU A 80 8.97 -8.28 -6.20
N THR A 81 7.74 -7.84 -6.48
CA THR A 81 7.27 -6.52 -6.06
C THR A 81 6.64 -6.62 -4.68
N VAL A 82 6.72 -5.53 -3.92
CA VAL A 82 6.28 -5.51 -2.52
C VAL A 82 5.38 -4.29 -2.28
N GLY A 83 4.23 -4.54 -1.67
CA GLY A 83 3.37 -3.48 -1.14
C GLY A 83 3.38 -3.56 0.38
N ILE A 84 3.56 -2.43 1.03
CA ILE A 84 3.52 -2.33 2.49
C ILE A 84 2.37 -1.41 2.86
N VAL A 85 1.42 -1.95 3.62
CA VAL A 85 0.34 -1.15 4.18
C VAL A 85 0.53 -1.12 5.69
N ALA A 86 0.85 0.05 6.21
CA ALA A 86 1.03 0.26 7.63
C ALA A 86 -0.31 0.71 8.21
N ILE A 87 -0.84 -0.09 9.11
CA ILE A 87 -2.03 0.27 9.86
C ILE A 87 -1.55 0.98 11.11
N ASP A 88 -1.81 2.27 11.18
CA ASP A 88 -1.43 3.07 12.32
C ASP A 88 -2.16 2.53 13.55
N PRO A 89 -1.45 2.13 14.59
CA PRO A 89 -2.08 1.72 15.85
C PRO A 89 -2.80 2.86 16.55
N THR A 90 -2.78 4.05 15.97
CA THR A 90 -3.58 5.19 16.41
C THR A 90 -3.38 5.62 17.85
N SER A 91 -2.26 5.32 18.44
CA SER A 91 -1.94 5.93 19.71
C SER A 91 -1.43 7.36 19.45
N PRO A 92 -2.20 8.39 19.81
CA PRO A 92 -1.72 9.76 19.63
C PRO A 92 -0.45 10.04 20.42
N PHE A 93 -0.11 9.16 21.33
CA PHE A 93 1.09 9.28 22.15
C PHE A 93 2.32 8.65 21.50
N THR A 94 2.17 7.99 20.37
CA THR A 94 3.29 7.31 19.70
C THR A 94 3.75 8.03 18.43
N GLY A 95 3.56 9.35 18.35
CA GLY A 95 4.01 10.13 17.21
C GLY A 95 5.50 9.93 16.92
N GLY A 96 6.32 9.79 17.93
CA GLY A 96 7.74 9.50 17.75
C GLY A 96 8.01 8.12 17.19
N ALA A 97 7.24 7.12 17.59
CA ALA A 97 7.35 5.76 17.04
C ALA A 97 6.93 5.73 15.58
N LEU A 98 5.84 6.42 15.23
CA LEU A 98 5.37 6.52 13.85
C LEU A 98 6.43 7.20 12.97
N LEU A 99 7.05 8.26 13.47
CA LEU A 99 8.11 8.94 12.75
C LEU A 99 9.33 8.02 12.56
N GLY A 100 9.69 7.26 13.59
CA GLY A 100 10.77 6.28 13.50
C GLY A 100 10.53 5.21 12.47
N ASP A 101 9.28 4.70 12.39
CA ASP A 101 8.89 3.72 11.39
C ASP A 101 9.01 4.30 9.98
N ARG A 102 8.57 5.51 9.76
CA ARG A 102 8.70 6.19 8.47
C ARG A 102 10.15 6.39 8.07
N VAL A 103 11.00 6.78 9.02
CA VAL A 103 12.44 6.98 8.78
C VAL A 103 13.09 5.66 8.36
N ARG A 104 12.76 4.56 9.05
CA ARG A 104 13.31 3.25 8.74
C ARG A 104 12.87 2.75 7.37
N MET A 105 11.65 3.07 6.95
CA MET A 105 11.13 2.67 5.64
C MET A 105 11.65 3.53 4.50
N ARG A 106 12.35 4.62 4.77
CA ARG A 106 12.94 5.47 3.74
C ARG A 106 13.95 4.74 2.86
N VAL A 107 14.60 3.75 3.40
CA VAL A 107 15.55 2.94 2.61
C VAL A 107 14.87 2.24 1.43
N LEU A 108 13.56 2.06 1.50
CA LEU A 108 12.76 1.46 0.44
C LEU A 108 12.19 2.49 -0.53
N ALA A 109 12.22 3.78 -0.21
CA ALA A 109 11.51 4.82 -0.93
C ALA A 109 12.01 5.03 -2.37
N GLY A 110 13.26 4.72 -2.65
CA GLY A 110 13.83 4.84 -3.99
C GLY A 110 13.59 3.63 -4.89
N ASP A 111 13.02 2.57 -4.35
CA ASP A 111 12.81 1.34 -5.11
C ASP A 111 11.43 1.37 -5.78
N THR A 112 11.40 1.37 -7.11
CA THR A 112 10.15 1.40 -7.88
C THR A 112 9.32 0.12 -7.73
N GLY A 113 9.90 -0.96 -7.25
CA GLY A 113 9.20 -2.21 -6.99
C GLY A 113 8.58 -2.28 -5.60
N VAL A 114 8.68 -1.22 -4.81
CA VAL A 114 8.11 -1.14 -3.47
C VAL A 114 7.10 0.01 -3.40
N PHE A 115 5.91 -0.29 -2.91
CA PHE A 115 4.88 0.70 -2.63
C PHE A 115 4.63 0.71 -1.13
N VAL A 116 4.66 1.88 -0.50
CA VAL A 116 4.41 2.03 0.93
C VAL A 116 3.27 3.00 1.16
N ARG A 117 2.30 2.57 1.96
CA ARG A 117 1.16 3.38 2.34
C ARG A 117 0.93 3.24 3.85
N SER A 118 0.83 4.35 4.54
CA SER A 118 0.42 4.35 5.96
C SER A 118 -0.95 4.94 6.17
#